data_27619c261648b58f01d5cf32d77d2c8d
#
_entry.id   27619c261648b58f01d5cf32d77d2c8d
#
_cell.length_a   1.000
_cell.length_b   1.000
_cell.length_c   1.000
_cell.angle_alpha   90.00
_cell.angle_beta   90.00
_cell.angle_gamma   90.00
#
_symmetry.space_group_name_H-M   'P 1'
#
loop_
_entity.id
_entity.type
_entity.pdbx_description
1 polymer ?
#
loop_
_entity_poly.entity_id
_entity_poly.type
_entity_poly.pdbx_seq_one_letter_code
_entity_poly.pdbx_strand_id
1 'polypeptide(L)'
;MLYVAGPRLFMVAGLLLLPLILDMAPYWKRVVNIMCVYGLLAISFDFLANVVGLVCLGGAMFIGVGGYMTAIFNVYLHFPVFLAIPLAGLSGATICTVLFLPCLSLRGVYFAIVTLMYPLLFTRIIEALNILGGTNGITGLDSFPNPYLENYVIIVLLLIFLFGLRRLMDEDIGLVLRGVKDNDQSVKASGINVSHLKALAVFIASFIGCLGGAYLAHLYMWAGLSLFALDFSIIPIAAVTIGGGGSMMGAVIGTFILVPLSEFLRFFGTFRIVIYCLILTGFIVFRSEGLLTYFARKYDQFERWAKI
;
A
#
# COMPACT_ATOMS: atom_id res chain seq x y z
N MET A 1 27.99 -10.38 -7.02
CA MET A 1 27.28 -9.31 -6.29
C MET A 1 26.87 -8.13 -7.16
N LEU A 2 27.64 -7.66 -8.12
CA LEU A 2 27.30 -6.55 -9.03
C LEU A 2 26.11 -6.81 -9.96
N TYR A 3 25.89 -8.05 -10.41
CA TYR A 3 24.80 -8.41 -11.32
C TYR A 3 23.39 -8.30 -10.72
N VAL A 4 23.25 -8.45 -9.41
CA VAL A 4 21.95 -8.33 -8.71
C VAL A 4 21.70 -6.88 -8.26
N ALA A 5 22.73 -6.05 -8.20
CA ALA A 5 22.63 -4.64 -7.84
C ALA A 5 22.16 -3.75 -9.00
N GLY A 6 22.46 -4.14 -10.26
CA GLY A 6 22.16 -3.36 -11.45
C GLY A 6 20.67 -3.02 -11.63
N PRO A 7 19.74 -4.01 -11.68
CA PRO A 7 18.33 -3.73 -11.88
C PRO A 7 17.69 -2.97 -10.71
N ARG A 8 18.23 -3.13 -9.49
CA ARG A 8 17.77 -2.39 -8.30
C ARG A 8 18.19 -0.93 -8.35
N LEU A 9 19.44 -0.66 -8.70
CA LEU A 9 19.95 0.70 -8.89
C LEU A 9 19.22 1.42 -10.02
N PHE A 10 18.94 0.72 -11.12
CA PHE A 10 18.16 1.27 -12.23
C PHE A 10 16.74 1.66 -11.83
N MET A 11 16.06 0.83 -11.03
CA MET A 11 14.72 1.13 -10.52
C MET A 11 14.73 2.33 -9.56
N VAL A 12 15.69 2.39 -8.63
CA VAL A 12 15.84 3.51 -7.70
C VAL A 12 16.16 4.81 -8.45
N ALA A 13 17.12 4.76 -9.37
CA ALA A 13 17.49 5.91 -10.18
C ALA A 13 16.32 6.36 -11.08
N GLY A 14 15.60 5.43 -11.69
CA GLY A 14 14.40 5.70 -12.48
C GLY A 14 13.32 6.42 -11.67
N LEU A 15 13.01 5.93 -10.47
CA LEU A 15 12.04 6.55 -9.57
C LEU A 15 12.45 7.95 -9.11
N LEU A 16 13.74 8.16 -8.82
CA LEU A 16 14.25 9.46 -8.39
C LEU A 16 14.32 10.49 -9.54
N LEU A 17 14.54 10.04 -10.78
CA LEU A 17 14.57 10.90 -11.96
C LEU A 17 13.18 11.22 -12.51
N LEU A 18 12.15 10.41 -12.19
CA LEU A 18 10.78 10.58 -12.68
C LEU A 18 10.22 12.00 -12.44
N PRO A 19 10.32 12.62 -11.24
CA PRO A 19 9.82 13.98 -11.03
C PRO A 19 10.49 15.05 -11.87
N LEU A 20 11.79 14.86 -12.20
CA LEU A 20 12.57 15.79 -13.04
C LEU A 20 12.17 15.64 -14.52
N ILE A 21 11.98 14.42 -15.01
CA ILE A 21 11.57 14.15 -16.39
C ILE A 21 10.14 14.67 -16.65
N LEU A 22 9.26 14.57 -15.65
CA LEU A 22 7.86 14.98 -15.75
C LEU A 22 7.62 16.47 -15.39
N ASP A 23 8.67 17.26 -15.29
CA ASP A 23 8.55 18.69 -14.90
C ASP A 23 7.65 19.50 -15.84
N MET A 24 7.64 19.16 -17.11
CA MET A 24 6.78 19.76 -18.15
C MET A 24 5.31 19.31 -18.09
N ALA A 25 4.97 18.29 -17.26
CA ALA A 25 3.64 17.69 -17.23
C ALA A 25 3.10 17.57 -15.79
N PRO A 26 2.55 18.66 -15.20
CA PRO A 26 2.10 18.68 -13.81
C PRO A 26 1.02 17.64 -13.49
N TYR A 27 0.19 17.28 -14.47
CA TYR A 27 -0.80 16.22 -14.34
C TYR A 27 -0.15 14.87 -14.07
N TRP A 28 0.86 14.50 -14.84
CA TRP A 28 1.56 13.22 -14.66
C TRP A 28 2.37 13.15 -13.36
N LYS A 29 2.84 14.29 -12.83
CA LYS A 29 3.43 14.34 -11.48
C LYS A 29 2.44 13.87 -10.41
N ARG A 30 1.20 14.36 -10.45
CA ARG A 30 0.14 13.89 -9.53
C ARG A 30 -0.16 12.40 -9.70
N VAL A 31 -0.18 11.91 -10.94
CA VAL A 31 -0.39 10.48 -11.20
C VAL A 31 0.73 9.65 -10.57
N VAL A 32 2.00 10.07 -10.67
CA VAL A 32 3.13 9.40 -10.01
C VAL A 32 3.00 9.40 -8.48
N ASN A 33 2.55 10.50 -7.88
CA ASN A 33 2.30 10.54 -6.44
C ASN A 33 1.24 9.52 -6.02
N ILE A 34 0.15 9.42 -6.77
CA ILE A 34 -0.90 8.44 -6.55
C ILE A 34 -0.38 7.01 -6.76
N MET A 35 0.46 6.77 -7.78
CA MET A 35 1.13 5.47 -7.98
C MET A 35 1.96 5.07 -6.77
N CYS A 36 2.71 6.01 -6.18
CA CYS A 36 3.53 5.76 -5.00
C CYS A 36 2.66 5.42 -3.77
N VAL A 37 1.53 6.10 -3.59
CA VAL A 37 0.59 5.78 -2.50
C VAL A 37 -0.02 4.40 -2.67
N TYR A 38 -0.49 4.07 -3.87
CA TYR A 38 -0.95 2.70 -4.16
C TYR A 38 0.19 1.68 -4.03
N GLY A 39 1.43 2.07 -4.35
CA GLY A 39 2.63 1.26 -4.13
C GLY A 39 2.86 0.93 -2.65
N LEU A 40 2.74 1.92 -1.76
CA LEU A 40 2.79 1.70 -0.30
C LEU A 40 1.71 0.73 0.17
N LEU A 41 0.48 0.89 -0.30
CA LEU A 41 -0.62 -0.03 0.03
C LEU A 41 -0.39 -1.43 -0.53
N ALA A 42 0.13 -1.54 -1.76
CA ALA A 42 0.43 -2.82 -2.38
C ALA A 42 1.53 -3.58 -1.64
N ILE A 43 2.60 -2.89 -1.20
CA ILE A 43 3.65 -3.47 -0.37
C ILE A 43 3.07 -3.92 0.98
N SER A 44 2.23 -3.10 1.60
CA SER A 44 1.54 -3.42 2.86
C SER A 44 0.66 -4.66 2.72
N PHE A 45 -0.13 -4.74 1.64
CA PHE A 45 -0.95 -5.91 1.33
C PHE A 45 -0.11 -7.15 1.04
N ASP A 46 0.93 -7.05 0.20
CA ASP A 46 1.82 -8.16 -0.14
C ASP A 46 2.51 -8.73 1.11
N PHE A 47 2.96 -7.85 2.01
CA PHE A 47 3.54 -8.24 3.29
C PHE A 47 2.54 -9.05 4.14
N LEU A 48 1.31 -8.56 4.34
CA LEU A 48 0.31 -9.26 5.14
C LEU A 48 -0.14 -10.57 4.49
N ALA A 49 -0.47 -10.56 3.20
CA ALA A 49 -1.04 -11.71 2.51
C ALA A 49 -0.01 -12.78 2.20
N ASN A 50 1.16 -12.39 1.67
CA ASN A 50 2.13 -13.34 1.14
C ASN A 50 3.25 -13.70 2.11
N VAL A 51 3.50 -12.90 3.17
CA VAL A 51 4.49 -13.25 4.20
C VAL A 51 3.84 -13.81 5.45
N VAL A 52 2.76 -13.18 5.94
CA VAL A 52 2.11 -13.54 7.21
C VAL A 52 0.92 -14.49 7.00
N GLY A 53 0.34 -14.51 5.79
CA GLY A 53 -0.83 -15.31 5.48
C GLY A 53 -2.17 -14.68 5.90
N LEU A 54 -2.17 -13.35 6.18
CA LEU A 54 -3.35 -12.58 6.54
C LEU A 54 -3.82 -11.77 5.31
N VAL A 55 -4.85 -12.23 4.63
CA VAL A 55 -5.44 -11.49 3.51
C VAL A 55 -6.26 -10.33 4.07
N CYS A 56 -5.66 -9.14 4.15
CA CYS A 56 -6.28 -7.93 4.69
C CYS A 56 -6.82 -7.06 3.56
N LEU A 57 -8.15 -6.90 3.47
CA LEU A 57 -8.80 -6.00 2.52
C LEU A 57 -9.05 -4.59 3.11
N GLY A 58 -8.42 -4.29 4.23
CA GLY A 58 -8.59 -3.02 4.97
C GLY A 58 -7.69 -1.87 4.49
N GLY A 59 -7.15 -1.90 3.26
CA GLY A 59 -6.30 -0.83 2.73
C GLY A 59 -6.94 0.54 2.78
N ALA A 60 -8.24 0.64 2.43
CA ALA A 60 -9.02 1.86 2.53
C ALA A 60 -9.14 2.39 3.98
N MET A 61 -9.20 1.48 4.97
CA MET A 61 -9.20 1.86 6.38
C MET A 61 -7.88 2.54 6.78
N PHE A 62 -6.74 2.03 6.31
CA PHE A 62 -5.44 2.61 6.59
C PHE A 62 -5.33 4.02 6.02
N ILE A 63 -5.73 4.21 4.75
CA ILE A 63 -5.75 5.54 4.10
C ILE A 63 -6.70 6.49 4.82
N GLY A 64 -7.92 6.06 5.11
CA GLY A 64 -8.93 6.89 5.76
C GLY A 64 -8.47 7.35 7.15
N VAL A 65 -8.06 6.41 8.01
CA VAL A 65 -7.59 6.75 9.36
C VAL A 65 -6.35 7.62 9.31
N GLY A 66 -5.36 7.30 8.47
CA GLY A 66 -4.15 8.10 8.31
C GLY A 66 -4.46 9.54 7.87
N GLY A 67 -5.36 9.71 6.90
CA GLY A 67 -5.78 11.02 6.40
C GLY A 67 -6.54 11.86 7.44
N TYR A 68 -7.45 11.25 8.19
CA TYR A 68 -8.16 11.96 9.25
C TYR A 68 -7.26 12.30 10.45
N MET A 69 -6.34 11.40 10.83
CA MET A 69 -5.39 11.66 11.91
C MET A 69 -4.44 12.81 11.58
N THR A 70 -3.93 12.87 10.34
CA THR A 70 -3.09 14.00 9.94
C THR A 70 -3.88 15.31 9.89
N ALA A 71 -5.15 15.28 9.47
CA ALA A 71 -6.02 16.45 9.49
C ALA A 71 -6.24 16.96 10.93
N ILE A 72 -6.45 16.05 11.89
CA ILE A 72 -6.57 16.42 13.30
C ILE A 72 -5.27 17.08 13.79
N PHE A 73 -4.11 16.50 13.52
CA PHE A 73 -2.83 17.06 13.97
C PHE A 73 -2.50 18.39 13.31
N ASN A 74 -2.80 18.56 12.03
CA ASN A 74 -2.48 19.79 11.32
C ASN A 74 -3.49 20.91 11.60
N VAL A 75 -4.80 20.65 11.47
CA VAL A 75 -5.83 21.70 11.60
C VAL A 75 -6.13 22.06 13.06
N TYR A 76 -6.25 21.07 13.96
CA TYR A 76 -6.63 21.36 15.37
C TYR A 76 -5.42 21.57 16.28
N LEU A 77 -4.28 20.89 16.02
CA LEU A 77 -3.07 20.99 16.85
C LEU A 77 -1.98 21.86 16.22
N HIS A 78 -2.20 22.38 14.98
CA HIS A 78 -1.28 23.25 14.25
C HIS A 78 0.14 22.69 14.11
N PHE A 79 0.28 21.35 13.97
CA PHE A 79 1.57 20.75 13.70
C PHE A 79 1.98 20.95 12.24
N PRO A 80 3.28 21.21 11.97
CA PRO A 80 3.77 21.32 10.61
C PRO A 80 3.63 19.98 9.87
N VAL A 81 3.46 20.02 8.54
CA VAL A 81 3.21 18.87 7.67
C VAL A 81 4.21 17.71 7.94
N PHE A 82 5.50 18.02 8.08
CA PHE A 82 6.55 17.02 8.31
C PHE A 82 6.45 16.28 9.64
N LEU A 83 5.82 16.88 10.66
CA LEU A 83 5.55 16.23 11.95
C LEU A 83 4.17 15.56 11.95
N ALA A 84 3.19 16.16 11.29
CA ALA A 84 1.83 15.62 11.22
C ALA A 84 1.78 14.25 10.53
N ILE A 85 2.51 14.06 9.42
CA ILE A 85 2.53 12.80 8.67
C ILE A 85 3.04 11.61 9.51
N PRO A 86 4.24 11.61 10.12
CA PRO A 86 4.71 10.47 10.91
C PRO A 86 3.88 10.23 12.17
N LEU A 87 3.39 11.29 12.83
CA LEU A 87 2.49 11.14 13.98
C LEU A 87 1.15 10.53 13.58
N ALA A 88 0.59 10.94 12.44
CA ALA A 88 -0.63 10.33 11.90
C ALA A 88 -0.39 8.85 11.51
N GLY A 89 0.77 8.53 10.97
CA GLY A 89 1.17 7.16 10.71
C GLY A 89 1.16 6.30 11.97
N LEU A 90 1.83 6.76 13.04
CA LEU A 90 1.90 6.03 14.31
C LEU A 90 0.55 5.91 15.01
N SER A 91 -0.18 7.02 15.17
CA SER A 91 -1.49 7.02 15.81
C SER A 91 -2.52 6.23 15.00
N GLY A 92 -2.53 6.39 13.68
CA GLY A 92 -3.38 5.62 12.79
C GLY A 92 -3.07 4.12 12.83
N ALA A 93 -1.80 3.75 12.84
CA ALA A 93 -1.38 2.35 12.99
C ALA A 93 -1.85 1.73 14.30
N THR A 94 -1.74 2.45 15.41
CA THR A 94 -2.24 1.96 16.71
C THR A 94 -3.75 1.77 16.69
N ILE A 95 -4.51 2.72 16.16
CA ILE A 95 -5.97 2.64 16.05
C ILE A 95 -6.36 1.44 15.16
N CYS A 96 -5.79 1.32 13.97
CA CYS A 96 -6.09 0.20 13.06
C CYS A 96 -5.72 -1.15 13.68
N THR A 97 -4.59 -1.24 14.37
CA THR A 97 -4.17 -2.48 15.02
C THR A 97 -5.13 -2.87 16.15
N VAL A 98 -5.52 -1.93 17.00
CA VAL A 98 -6.48 -2.17 18.08
C VAL A 98 -7.83 -2.64 17.53
N LEU A 99 -8.30 -2.02 16.45
CA LEU A 99 -9.55 -2.42 15.78
C LEU A 99 -9.49 -3.82 15.16
N PHE A 100 -8.33 -4.21 14.63
CA PHE A 100 -8.16 -5.51 14.00
C PHE A 100 -7.78 -6.63 14.98
N LEU A 101 -7.35 -6.31 16.22
CA LEU A 101 -6.99 -7.29 17.26
C LEU A 101 -8.04 -8.41 17.43
N PRO A 102 -9.36 -8.11 17.61
CA PRO A 102 -10.36 -9.14 17.78
C PRO A 102 -10.51 -10.03 16.54
N CYS A 103 -10.17 -9.49 15.35
CA CYS A 103 -10.31 -10.21 14.09
C CYS A 103 -9.11 -11.11 13.77
N LEU A 104 -7.98 -11.00 14.48
CA LEU A 104 -6.77 -11.80 14.25
C LEU A 104 -6.97 -13.30 14.54
N SER A 105 -8.02 -13.67 15.27
CA SER A 105 -8.43 -15.06 15.49
C SER A 105 -9.08 -15.70 14.26
N LEU A 106 -9.61 -14.86 13.34
CA LEU A 106 -10.23 -15.32 12.10
C LEU A 106 -9.17 -15.76 11.10
N ARG A 107 -9.52 -16.73 10.24
CA ARG A 107 -8.61 -17.28 9.25
C ARG A 107 -9.13 -17.07 7.82
N GLY A 108 -8.19 -16.89 6.90
CA GLY A 108 -8.46 -16.85 5.46
C GLY A 108 -9.48 -15.81 5.06
N VAL A 109 -10.54 -16.23 4.38
CA VAL A 109 -11.56 -15.36 3.78
C VAL A 109 -12.37 -14.58 4.83
N TYR A 110 -12.60 -15.16 6.01
CA TYR A 110 -13.36 -14.48 7.07
C TYR A 110 -12.65 -13.22 7.57
N PHE A 111 -11.33 -13.27 7.72
CA PHE A 111 -10.54 -12.09 8.06
C PHE A 111 -10.63 -11.02 6.96
N ALA A 112 -10.55 -11.44 5.70
CA ALA A 112 -10.65 -10.54 4.55
C ALA A 112 -12.00 -9.80 4.51
N ILE A 113 -13.12 -10.52 4.68
CA ILE A 113 -14.46 -9.93 4.66
C ILE A 113 -14.63 -8.92 5.79
N VAL A 114 -14.22 -9.27 7.00
CA VAL A 114 -14.35 -8.36 8.16
C VAL A 114 -13.51 -7.11 7.97
N THR A 115 -12.26 -7.24 7.51
CA THR A 115 -11.39 -6.07 7.27
C THR A 115 -11.91 -5.17 6.15
N LEU A 116 -12.64 -5.70 5.16
CA LEU A 116 -13.30 -4.91 4.13
C LEU A 116 -14.49 -4.11 4.67
N MET A 117 -15.16 -4.60 5.71
CA MET A 117 -16.32 -3.90 6.30
C MET A 117 -15.94 -2.68 7.13
N TYR A 118 -14.72 -2.63 7.69
CA TYR A 118 -14.29 -1.52 8.55
C TYR A 118 -14.33 -0.14 7.86
N PRO A 119 -13.77 0.07 6.66
CA PRO A 119 -13.85 1.37 6.01
C PRO A 119 -15.30 1.81 5.75
N LEU A 120 -16.20 0.88 5.37
CA LEU A 120 -17.60 1.17 5.19
C LEU A 120 -18.28 1.55 6.51
N LEU A 121 -17.97 0.84 7.58
CA LEU A 121 -18.50 1.13 8.92
C LEU A 121 -18.06 2.51 9.40
N PHE A 122 -16.78 2.84 9.25
CA PHE A 122 -16.25 4.16 9.63
C PHE A 122 -16.88 5.28 8.83
N THR A 123 -17.08 5.11 7.53
CA THR A 123 -17.81 6.07 6.69
C THR A 123 -19.20 6.33 7.26
N ARG A 124 -19.95 5.28 7.60
CA ARG A 124 -21.30 5.42 8.16
C ARG A 124 -21.32 6.02 9.57
N ILE A 125 -20.33 5.73 10.41
CA ILE A 125 -20.20 6.33 11.74
C ILE A 125 -19.94 7.84 11.61
N ILE A 126 -19.00 8.27 10.76
CA ILE A 126 -18.69 9.68 10.56
C ILE A 126 -19.90 10.45 10.02
N GLU A 127 -20.62 9.88 9.05
CA GLU A 127 -21.85 10.44 8.52
C GLU A 127 -22.95 10.57 9.58
N ALA A 128 -23.23 9.49 10.32
CA ALA A 128 -24.33 9.45 11.28
C ALA A 128 -24.11 10.34 12.50
N LEU A 129 -22.87 10.40 13.01
CA LEU A 129 -22.52 11.23 14.17
C LEU A 129 -22.15 12.66 13.79
N ASN A 130 -22.01 12.94 12.50
CA ASN A 130 -21.59 14.26 11.98
C ASN A 130 -20.32 14.79 12.63
N ILE A 131 -19.39 13.89 13.01
CA ILE A 131 -18.08 14.21 13.60
C ILE A 131 -17.03 14.44 12.49
N LEU A 132 -15.92 15.11 12.83
CA LEU A 132 -14.78 15.32 11.93
C LEU A 132 -15.18 15.98 10.58
N GLY A 133 -16.15 16.90 10.62
CA GLY A 133 -16.67 17.57 9.45
C GLY A 133 -17.76 16.81 8.70
N GLY A 134 -18.19 15.62 9.18
CA GLY A 134 -19.26 14.82 8.58
C GLY A 134 -19.03 14.52 7.11
N THR A 135 -20.05 14.78 6.27
CA THR A 135 -19.97 14.58 4.81
C THR A 135 -19.03 15.55 4.10
N ASN A 136 -18.79 16.75 4.68
CA ASN A 136 -17.91 17.75 4.10
C ASN A 136 -16.43 17.45 4.32
N GLY A 137 -16.10 16.66 5.33
CA GLY A 137 -14.72 16.38 5.74
C GLY A 137 -14.04 17.56 6.41
N ILE A 138 -12.74 17.43 6.67
CA ILE A 138 -11.90 18.47 7.26
C ILE A 138 -11.14 19.15 6.13
N THR A 139 -11.31 20.47 5.99
CA THR A 139 -10.62 21.34 5.04
C THR A 139 -9.61 22.22 5.75
N GLY A 140 -8.72 22.87 4.99
CA GLY A 140 -7.75 23.80 5.55
C GLY A 140 -6.44 23.15 6.02
N LEU A 141 -6.11 21.96 5.50
CA LEU A 141 -4.81 21.37 5.70
C LEU A 141 -3.73 22.18 4.97
N ASP A 142 -2.58 22.33 5.60
CA ASP A 142 -1.42 22.94 4.99
C ASP A 142 -0.93 22.12 3.79
N SER A 143 -0.58 22.79 2.70
CA SER A 143 0.10 22.17 1.57
C SER A 143 1.59 22.02 1.84
N PHE A 144 2.25 21.16 1.06
CA PHE A 144 3.71 21.11 1.08
C PHE A 144 4.32 22.45 0.63
N PRO A 145 5.40 22.94 1.29
CA PRO A 145 6.00 24.23 0.97
C PRO A 145 6.55 24.32 -0.45
N ASN A 146 6.95 23.20 -1.04
CA ASN A 146 7.47 23.12 -2.40
C ASN A 146 6.90 21.90 -3.15
N PRO A 147 6.49 22.06 -4.44
CA PRO A 147 5.99 20.94 -5.25
C PRO A 147 7.00 19.80 -5.46
N TYR A 148 8.30 20.11 -5.44
CA TYR A 148 9.35 19.11 -5.53
C TYR A 148 9.44 18.26 -4.25
N LEU A 149 9.37 18.91 -3.07
CA LEU A 149 9.37 18.20 -1.78
C LEU A 149 8.17 17.25 -1.67
N GLU A 150 7.01 17.65 -2.15
CA GLU A 150 5.83 16.83 -2.24
C GLU A 150 6.12 15.50 -2.95
N ASN A 151 6.67 15.55 -4.16
CA ASN A 151 6.98 14.35 -4.94
C ASN A 151 8.09 13.49 -4.32
N TYR A 152 9.17 14.12 -3.83
CA TYR A 152 10.28 13.37 -3.26
C TYR A 152 9.94 12.69 -1.93
N VAL A 153 9.10 13.29 -1.10
CA VAL A 153 8.68 12.71 0.18
C VAL A 153 8.02 11.36 -0.04
N ILE A 154 7.06 11.24 -0.96
CA ILE A 154 6.36 9.98 -1.19
C ILE A 154 7.25 8.92 -1.86
N ILE A 155 8.13 9.32 -2.78
CA ILE A 155 9.07 8.41 -3.43
C ILE A 155 10.08 7.85 -2.40
N VAL A 156 10.63 8.72 -1.54
CA VAL A 156 11.56 8.32 -0.48
C VAL A 156 10.85 7.39 0.51
N LEU A 157 9.63 7.70 0.92
CA LEU A 157 8.82 6.82 1.77
C LEU A 157 8.63 5.44 1.13
N LEU A 158 8.24 5.40 -0.15
CA LEU A 158 8.08 4.13 -0.88
C LEU A 158 9.37 3.31 -0.88
N LEU A 159 10.51 3.94 -1.16
CA LEU A 159 11.82 3.27 -1.18
C LEU A 159 12.23 2.79 0.22
N ILE A 160 12.06 3.61 1.26
CA ILE A 160 12.37 3.23 2.64
C ILE A 160 11.59 1.97 3.04
N PHE A 161 10.28 1.94 2.78
CA PHE A 161 9.46 0.79 3.16
C PHE A 161 9.70 -0.42 2.27
N LEU A 162 9.96 -0.24 0.98
CA LEU A 162 10.32 -1.33 0.07
C LEU A 162 11.60 -2.05 0.55
N PHE A 163 12.66 -1.29 0.84
CA PHE A 163 13.93 -1.86 1.31
C PHE A 163 13.87 -2.28 2.77
N GLY A 164 13.17 -1.52 3.62
CA GLY A 164 12.99 -1.82 5.04
C GLY A 164 12.27 -3.15 5.27
N LEU A 165 11.11 -3.35 4.63
CA LEU A 165 10.36 -4.61 4.71
C LEU A 165 11.14 -5.77 4.12
N ARG A 166 11.84 -5.56 3.00
CA ARG A 166 12.68 -6.59 2.43
C ARG A 166 13.77 -7.04 3.41
N ARG A 167 14.46 -6.10 4.04
CA ARG A 167 15.46 -6.40 5.06
C ARG A 167 14.85 -7.11 6.27
N LEU A 168 13.68 -6.65 6.74
CA LEU A 168 12.93 -7.28 7.82
C LEU A 168 12.57 -8.74 7.50
N MET A 169 12.27 -9.03 6.24
CA MET A 169 11.96 -10.40 5.78
C MET A 169 13.19 -11.30 5.69
N ASP A 170 14.38 -10.73 5.55
CA ASP A 170 15.65 -11.47 5.53
C ASP A 170 16.20 -11.72 6.95
N GLU A 171 15.65 -11.08 7.99
CA GLU A 171 15.97 -11.29 9.42
C GLU A 171 15.14 -12.45 10.02
N ASP A 172 15.51 -12.89 11.24
CA ASP A 172 14.84 -13.99 11.97
C ASP A 172 13.32 -13.77 12.14
N ILE A 173 12.90 -12.52 12.32
CA ILE A 173 11.48 -12.15 12.44
C ILE A 173 10.73 -12.52 11.15
N GLY A 174 11.34 -12.28 9.99
CA GLY A 174 10.74 -12.64 8.70
C GLY A 174 10.58 -14.15 8.53
N LEU A 175 11.54 -14.93 9.02
CA LEU A 175 11.45 -16.39 9.01
C LEU A 175 10.27 -16.89 9.86
N VAL A 176 10.11 -16.34 11.07
CA VAL A 176 9.02 -16.70 11.98
C VAL A 176 7.66 -16.30 11.40
N LEU A 177 7.56 -15.12 10.77
CA LEU A 177 6.32 -14.68 10.11
C LEU A 177 5.91 -15.60 8.96
N ARG A 178 6.86 -16.08 8.15
CA ARG A 178 6.59 -17.09 7.11
C ARG A 178 6.15 -18.43 7.75
N GLY A 179 6.75 -18.84 8.85
CA GLY A 179 6.32 -20.00 9.62
C GLY A 179 4.87 -19.89 10.10
N VAL A 180 4.41 -18.70 10.50
CA VAL A 180 3.00 -18.44 10.87
C VAL A 180 2.07 -18.64 9.68
N LYS A 181 2.47 -18.21 8.47
CA LYS A 181 1.71 -18.45 7.24
C LYS A 181 1.55 -19.91 6.93
N ASP A 182 2.65 -20.69 7.04
CA ASP A 182 2.65 -22.09 6.67
C ASP A 182 1.90 -22.95 7.69
N ASN A 183 2.15 -22.76 8.99
CA ASN A 183 1.46 -23.49 10.05
C ASN A 183 1.49 -22.75 11.41
N ASP A 184 0.38 -22.08 11.74
CA ASP A 184 0.17 -21.40 13.02
C ASP A 184 0.40 -22.30 14.24
N GLN A 185 0.02 -23.61 14.14
CA GLN A 185 0.09 -24.52 15.27
C GLN A 185 1.52 -24.93 15.58
N SER A 186 2.34 -25.13 14.56
CA SER A 186 3.76 -25.48 14.73
C SER A 186 4.53 -24.34 15.40
N VAL A 187 4.25 -23.09 15.02
CA VAL A 187 4.85 -21.91 15.65
C VAL A 187 4.39 -21.75 17.10
N LYS A 188 3.12 -22.01 17.40
CA LYS A 188 2.61 -22.03 18.79
C LYS A 188 3.27 -23.11 19.63
N ALA A 189 3.50 -24.30 19.06
CA ALA A 189 4.17 -25.41 19.74
C ALA A 189 5.63 -25.09 20.10
N SER A 190 6.28 -24.19 19.36
CA SER A 190 7.62 -23.66 19.67
C SER A 190 7.62 -22.58 20.77
N GLY A 191 6.47 -22.33 21.43
CA GLY A 191 6.34 -21.37 22.52
C GLY A 191 6.18 -19.90 22.06
N ILE A 192 6.05 -19.62 20.77
CA ILE A 192 5.93 -18.28 20.23
C ILE A 192 4.45 -17.84 20.22
N ASN A 193 4.19 -16.61 20.68
CA ASN A 193 2.84 -16.06 20.67
C ASN A 193 2.47 -15.53 19.28
N VAL A 194 1.76 -16.35 18.52
CA VAL A 194 1.32 -16.04 17.14
C VAL A 194 0.41 -14.80 17.08
N SER A 195 -0.43 -14.56 18.09
CA SER A 195 -1.32 -13.39 18.12
C SER A 195 -0.53 -12.08 18.19
N HIS A 196 0.54 -12.03 19.00
CA HIS A 196 1.42 -10.87 19.04
C HIS A 196 2.16 -10.64 17.74
N LEU A 197 2.62 -11.70 17.06
CA LEU A 197 3.28 -11.58 15.77
C LEU A 197 2.34 -11.07 14.68
N LYS A 198 1.11 -11.59 14.64
CA LYS A 198 0.07 -11.09 13.73
C LYS A 198 -0.29 -9.63 14.00
N ALA A 199 -0.40 -9.23 15.27
CA ALA A 199 -0.66 -7.85 15.66
C ALA A 199 0.49 -6.92 15.23
N LEU A 200 1.75 -7.32 15.45
CA LEU A 200 2.93 -6.57 15.00
C LEU A 200 2.94 -6.42 13.47
N ALA A 201 2.63 -7.48 12.74
CA ALA A 201 2.56 -7.43 11.28
C ALA A 201 1.47 -6.46 10.79
N VAL A 202 0.29 -6.49 11.41
CA VAL A 202 -0.80 -5.55 11.11
C VAL A 202 -0.39 -4.13 11.47
N PHE A 203 0.33 -3.92 12.58
CA PHE A 203 0.84 -2.60 12.96
C PHE A 203 1.81 -2.03 11.91
N ILE A 204 2.77 -2.83 11.44
CA ILE A 204 3.71 -2.41 10.39
C ILE A 204 2.96 -2.08 9.10
N ALA A 205 2.05 -2.94 8.68
CA ALA A 205 1.28 -2.74 7.45
C ALA A 205 0.36 -1.52 7.51
N SER A 206 -0.35 -1.34 8.64
CA SER A 206 -1.21 -0.18 8.86
C SER A 206 -0.40 1.12 8.98
N PHE A 207 0.80 1.08 9.56
CA PHE A 207 1.70 2.24 9.62
C PHE A 207 2.06 2.73 8.21
N ILE A 208 2.44 1.81 7.32
CA ILE A 208 2.75 2.12 5.92
C ILE A 208 1.54 2.72 5.21
N GLY A 209 0.36 2.09 5.35
CA GLY A 209 -0.86 2.57 4.73
C GLY A 209 -1.34 3.92 5.28
N CYS A 210 -1.25 4.13 6.60
CA CYS A 210 -1.63 5.41 7.23
C CYS A 210 -0.71 6.55 6.81
N LEU A 211 0.59 6.31 6.61
CA LEU A 211 1.50 7.32 6.04
C LEU A 211 1.08 7.71 4.62
N GLY A 212 0.67 6.74 3.79
CA GLY A 212 0.10 7.01 2.48
C GLY A 212 -1.17 7.87 2.55
N GLY A 213 -2.05 7.59 3.51
CA GLY A 213 -3.27 8.37 3.75
C GLY A 213 -2.99 9.78 4.24
N ALA A 214 -2.07 9.94 5.18
CA ALA A 214 -1.61 11.23 5.68
C ALA A 214 -1.03 12.10 4.55
N TYR A 215 -0.21 11.50 3.70
CA TYR A 215 0.33 12.18 2.53
C TYR A 215 -0.78 12.62 1.56
N LEU A 216 -1.76 11.75 1.25
CA LEU A 216 -2.88 12.09 0.36
C LEU A 216 -3.73 13.25 0.89
N ALA A 217 -3.97 13.32 2.19
CA ALA A 217 -4.72 14.41 2.79
C ALA A 217 -4.04 15.77 2.60
N HIS A 218 -2.71 15.84 2.70
CA HIS A 218 -1.93 17.05 2.40
C HIS A 218 -1.84 17.34 0.90
N LEU A 219 -1.77 16.31 0.05
CA LEU A 219 -1.77 16.45 -1.42
C LEU A 219 -3.07 17.11 -1.93
N TYR A 220 -4.21 16.71 -1.33
CA TYR A 220 -5.52 17.27 -1.69
C TYR A 220 -5.95 18.45 -0.82
N MET A 221 -5.18 18.77 0.24
CA MET A 221 -5.53 19.78 1.27
C MET A 221 -6.91 19.54 1.87
N TRP A 222 -7.31 18.28 1.91
CA TRP A 222 -8.64 17.87 2.35
C TRP A 222 -8.66 16.42 2.83
N ALA A 223 -9.34 16.16 3.94
CA ALA A 223 -9.58 14.83 4.44
C ALA A 223 -11.08 14.58 4.56
N GLY A 224 -11.60 13.70 3.72
CA GLY A 224 -13.03 13.40 3.67
C GLY A 224 -13.32 11.90 3.50
N LEU A 225 -14.61 11.58 3.41
CA LEU A 225 -15.10 10.20 3.34
C LEU A 225 -14.56 9.42 2.13
N SER A 226 -14.16 10.12 1.06
CA SER A 226 -13.55 9.48 -0.11
C SER A 226 -12.23 8.77 0.18
N LEU A 227 -11.52 9.12 1.28
CA LEU A 227 -10.32 8.41 1.70
C LEU A 227 -10.62 6.98 2.17
N PHE A 228 -11.85 6.67 2.54
CA PHE A 228 -12.32 5.31 2.84
C PHE A 228 -12.85 4.57 1.61
N ALA A 229 -12.69 5.11 0.38
CA ALA A 229 -13.17 4.46 -0.84
C ALA A 229 -12.52 3.08 -1.02
N LEU A 230 -13.32 2.10 -1.43
CA LEU A 230 -12.86 0.71 -1.62
C LEU A 230 -11.79 0.56 -2.70
N ASP A 231 -11.64 1.54 -3.59
CA ASP A 231 -10.57 1.58 -4.59
C ASP A 231 -9.18 1.45 -3.95
N PHE A 232 -8.97 2.06 -2.75
CA PHE A 232 -7.73 1.93 -1.99
C PHE A 232 -7.50 0.53 -1.40
N SER A 233 -8.50 -0.34 -1.41
CA SER A 233 -8.33 -1.75 -1.08
C SER A 233 -8.16 -2.62 -2.33
N ILE A 234 -8.96 -2.39 -3.38
CA ILE A 234 -9.05 -3.26 -4.55
C ILE A 234 -7.84 -3.10 -5.48
N ILE A 235 -7.44 -1.86 -5.78
CA ILE A 235 -6.34 -1.58 -6.71
C ILE A 235 -5.00 -2.17 -6.23
N PRO A 236 -4.60 -2.03 -4.95
CA PRO A 236 -3.37 -2.65 -4.44
C PRO A 236 -3.35 -4.17 -4.57
N ILE A 237 -4.49 -4.83 -4.30
CA ILE A 237 -4.62 -6.29 -4.43
C ILE A 237 -4.40 -6.72 -5.89
N ALA A 238 -5.08 -6.03 -6.80
CA ALA A 238 -4.93 -6.27 -8.23
C ALA A 238 -3.49 -6.04 -8.70
N ALA A 239 -2.84 -4.99 -8.19
CA ALA A 239 -1.44 -4.67 -8.48
C ALA A 239 -0.50 -5.78 -8.02
N VAL A 240 -0.68 -6.30 -6.79
CA VAL A 240 0.12 -7.42 -6.27
C VAL A 240 -0.09 -8.68 -7.10
N THR A 241 -1.33 -8.96 -7.52
CA THR A 241 -1.64 -10.14 -8.33
C THR A 241 -0.98 -10.06 -9.71
N ILE A 242 -1.00 -8.90 -10.37
CA ILE A 242 -0.36 -8.68 -11.67
C ILE A 242 1.17 -8.67 -11.55
N GLY A 243 1.67 -7.97 -10.55
CA GLY A 243 3.11 -7.80 -10.35
C GLY A 243 3.81 -9.10 -9.93
N GLY A 244 3.10 -9.97 -9.23
CA GLY A 244 3.57 -11.23 -8.65
C GLY A 244 3.68 -11.13 -7.12
N GLY A 245 2.76 -11.79 -6.43
CA GLY A 245 2.71 -11.82 -4.95
C GLY A 245 3.94 -12.50 -4.33
N GLY A 246 4.31 -12.04 -3.14
CA GLY A 246 5.49 -12.50 -2.41
C GLY A 246 6.79 -11.80 -2.81
N SER A 247 6.73 -10.91 -3.79
CA SER A 247 7.83 -10.05 -4.19
C SER A 247 7.43 -8.59 -4.01
N MET A 248 7.92 -7.92 -2.98
CA MET A 248 7.63 -6.50 -2.72
C MET A 248 7.87 -5.61 -3.94
N MET A 249 8.87 -5.95 -4.76
CA MET A 249 9.12 -5.26 -6.03
C MET A 249 8.00 -5.50 -7.05
N GLY A 250 7.45 -6.73 -7.10
CA GLY A 250 6.32 -7.06 -7.96
C GLY A 250 5.11 -6.18 -7.64
N ALA A 251 4.81 -6.01 -6.36
CA ALA A 251 3.72 -5.17 -5.90
C ALA A 251 3.87 -3.72 -6.43
N VAL A 252 5.06 -3.13 -6.34
CA VAL A 252 5.34 -1.78 -6.86
C VAL A 252 5.22 -1.73 -8.38
N ILE A 253 5.83 -2.66 -9.11
CA ILE A 253 5.73 -2.72 -10.58
C ILE A 253 4.27 -2.85 -11.02
N GLY A 254 3.50 -3.68 -10.32
CA GLY A 254 2.07 -3.84 -10.60
C GLY A 254 1.30 -2.52 -10.47
N THR A 255 1.58 -1.70 -9.44
CA THR A 255 0.95 -0.39 -9.29
C THR A 255 1.38 0.59 -10.37
N PHE A 256 2.65 0.58 -10.77
CA PHE A 256 3.17 1.43 -11.84
C PHE A 256 2.64 1.05 -13.23
N ILE A 257 2.08 -0.13 -13.40
CA ILE A 257 1.37 -0.55 -14.61
C ILE A 257 -0.13 -0.22 -14.50
N LEU A 258 -0.77 -0.59 -13.38
CA LEU A 258 -2.22 -0.47 -13.23
C LEU A 258 -2.73 0.96 -13.09
N VAL A 259 -2.03 1.79 -12.33
CA VAL A 259 -2.51 3.17 -12.08
C VAL A 259 -2.49 4.00 -13.36
N PRO A 260 -1.40 4.02 -14.19
CA PRO A 260 -1.44 4.70 -15.48
C PRO A 260 -2.48 4.10 -16.42
N LEU A 261 -2.61 2.77 -16.45
CA LEU A 261 -3.63 2.11 -17.26
C LEU A 261 -5.04 2.57 -16.87
N SER A 262 -5.34 2.63 -15.58
CA SER A 262 -6.61 3.16 -15.07
C SER A 262 -6.82 4.63 -15.46
N GLU A 263 -5.75 5.42 -15.48
CA GLU A 263 -5.82 6.83 -15.88
C GLU A 263 -6.03 7.01 -17.39
N PHE A 264 -5.37 6.22 -18.22
CA PHE A 264 -5.65 6.18 -19.67
C PHE A 264 -7.10 5.76 -19.96
N LEU A 265 -7.62 4.79 -19.22
CA LEU A 265 -9.00 4.34 -19.38
C LEU A 265 -10.03 5.37 -18.90
N ARG A 266 -9.61 6.42 -18.19
CA ARG A 266 -10.49 7.51 -17.74
C ARG A 266 -11.18 8.22 -18.90
N PHE A 267 -10.56 8.22 -20.10
CA PHE A 267 -11.16 8.74 -21.30
C PHE A 267 -12.49 8.05 -21.67
N PHE A 268 -12.66 6.77 -21.30
CA PHE A 268 -13.87 5.99 -21.57
C PHE A 268 -15.00 6.21 -20.55
N GLY A 269 -14.85 7.15 -19.62
CA GLY A 269 -15.88 7.47 -18.62
C GLY A 269 -16.28 6.26 -17.76
N THR A 270 -17.57 5.97 -17.69
CA THR A 270 -18.13 4.87 -16.86
C THR A 270 -17.67 3.48 -17.33
N PHE A 271 -17.39 3.30 -18.62
CA PHE A 271 -16.89 2.03 -19.18
C PHE A 271 -15.48 1.68 -18.68
N ARG A 272 -14.74 2.62 -18.11
CA ARG A 272 -13.42 2.40 -17.52
C ARG A 272 -13.39 1.19 -16.59
N ILE A 273 -14.37 1.08 -15.70
CA ILE A 273 -14.44 0.01 -14.69
C ILE A 273 -14.58 -1.34 -15.37
N VAL A 274 -15.45 -1.44 -16.37
CA VAL A 274 -15.70 -2.69 -17.12
C VAL A 274 -14.44 -3.13 -17.85
N ILE A 275 -13.81 -2.21 -18.60
CA ILE A 275 -12.59 -2.49 -19.34
C ILE A 275 -11.45 -2.90 -18.41
N TYR A 276 -11.32 -2.20 -17.28
CA TYR A 276 -10.34 -2.49 -16.24
C TYR A 276 -10.54 -3.91 -15.66
N CYS A 277 -11.77 -4.28 -15.31
CA CYS A 277 -12.09 -5.62 -14.81
C CYS A 277 -11.81 -6.71 -15.85
N LEU A 278 -12.13 -6.46 -17.13
CA LEU A 278 -11.84 -7.41 -18.21
C LEU A 278 -10.34 -7.62 -18.41
N ILE A 279 -9.56 -6.54 -18.42
CA ILE A 279 -8.09 -6.60 -18.52
C ILE A 279 -7.52 -7.37 -17.33
N LEU A 280 -7.98 -7.07 -16.10
CA LEU A 280 -7.55 -7.77 -14.89
C LEU A 280 -7.86 -9.26 -14.96
N THR A 281 -9.11 -9.61 -15.28
CA THR A 281 -9.54 -11.01 -15.38
C THR A 281 -8.75 -11.76 -16.44
N GLY A 282 -8.58 -11.14 -17.62
CA GLY A 282 -7.76 -11.70 -18.69
C GLY A 282 -6.32 -11.94 -18.21
N PHE A 283 -5.72 -10.95 -17.52
CA PHE A 283 -4.36 -11.08 -17.04
C PHE A 283 -4.21 -12.23 -16.01
N ILE A 284 -5.12 -12.34 -15.05
CA ILE A 284 -5.11 -13.41 -14.03
C ILE A 284 -5.28 -14.79 -14.68
N VAL A 285 -6.17 -14.92 -15.65
CA VAL A 285 -6.40 -16.20 -16.36
C VAL A 285 -5.20 -16.62 -17.20
N PHE A 286 -4.60 -15.67 -17.94
CA PHE A 286 -3.48 -16.00 -18.84
C PHE A 286 -2.12 -16.05 -18.12
N ARG A 287 -1.95 -15.36 -16.98
CA ARG A 287 -0.66 -15.18 -16.29
C ARG A 287 -0.79 -15.19 -14.77
N SER A 288 -1.26 -16.32 -14.23
CA SER A 288 -1.46 -16.53 -12.79
C SER A 288 -0.20 -16.37 -11.92
N GLU A 289 0.99 -16.48 -12.52
CA GLU A 289 2.27 -16.42 -11.77
C GLU A 289 2.78 -14.99 -11.54
N GLY A 290 2.15 -13.97 -12.15
CA GLY A 290 2.58 -12.57 -12.10
C GLY A 290 3.74 -12.24 -13.05
N LEU A 291 3.84 -10.96 -13.41
CA LEU A 291 4.80 -10.45 -14.41
C LEU A 291 6.25 -10.64 -13.98
N LEU A 292 6.57 -10.29 -12.74
CA LEU A 292 7.96 -10.30 -12.27
C LEU A 292 8.50 -11.72 -12.18
N THR A 293 7.70 -12.66 -11.70
CA THR A 293 8.07 -14.09 -11.63
C THR A 293 8.30 -14.66 -13.02
N TYR A 294 7.46 -14.27 -13.99
CA TYR A 294 7.62 -14.69 -15.38
C TYR A 294 8.92 -14.14 -16.00
N PHE A 295 9.21 -12.84 -15.81
CA PHE A 295 10.45 -12.26 -16.35
C PHE A 295 11.69 -12.82 -15.66
N ALA A 296 11.67 -13.06 -14.35
CA ALA A 296 12.77 -13.68 -13.63
C ALA A 296 13.05 -15.09 -14.18
N ARG A 297 12.01 -15.91 -14.38
CA ARG A 297 12.14 -17.25 -14.93
C ARG A 297 12.69 -17.23 -16.37
N LYS A 298 12.23 -16.29 -17.21
CA LYS A 298 12.74 -16.11 -18.58
C LYS A 298 14.21 -15.68 -18.57
N TYR A 299 14.59 -14.79 -17.66
CA TYR A 299 15.96 -14.35 -17.51
C TYR A 299 16.87 -15.51 -17.09
N ASP A 300 16.46 -16.31 -16.11
CA ASP A 300 17.22 -17.50 -15.67
C ASP A 300 17.33 -18.56 -16.79
N GLN A 301 16.29 -18.71 -17.61
CA GLN A 301 16.35 -19.58 -18.80
C GLN A 301 17.38 -19.05 -19.81
N PHE A 302 17.35 -17.74 -20.10
CA PHE A 302 18.29 -17.12 -21.04
C PHE A 302 19.73 -17.19 -20.54
N GLU A 303 19.96 -16.99 -19.22
CA GLU A 303 21.29 -17.13 -18.63
C GLU A 303 21.83 -18.56 -18.71
N ARG A 304 20.98 -19.58 -18.54
CA ARG A 304 21.38 -20.97 -18.76
C ARG A 304 21.74 -21.25 -20.21
N TRP A 305 21.03 -20.65 -21.17
CA TRP A 305 21.34 -20.78 -22.60
C TRP A 305 22.62 -20.05 -22.99
N ALA A 306 22.91 -18.92 -22.36
CA ALA A 306 24.12 -18.15 -22.63
C ALA A 306 25.40 -18.75 -21.99
N LYS A 307 25.27 -19.67 -21.04
CA LYS A 307 26.37 -20.40 -20.38
C LYS A 307 26.73 -21.71 -21.07
N ILE A 308 26.06 -22.09 -22.14
CA ILE A 308 26.40 -23.19 -23.04
C ILE A 308 27.13 -22.61 -24.24
#